data_4b0b02318f6633c6c563f09c511699b0
#
_entry.id   4b0b02318f6633c6c563f09c511699b0
#
_cell.length_a   1.000
_cell.length_b   1.000
_cell.length_c   1.000
_cell.angle_alpha   90.00
_cell.angle_beta   90.00
_cell.angle_gamma   90.00
#
_symmetry.space_group_name_H-M   'P 1'
#
loop_
_entity.id
_entity.type
_entity.pdbx_description
1 polymer ?
#
loop_
_entity_poly.entity_id
_entity_poly.type
_entity_poly.pdbx_seq_one_letter_code
_entity_poly.pdbx_strand_id
1 'polypeptide(L)' 'MLLDELKAAIRIRHYSRRTEEAYWGWIRRYIVFNGKRHPREMGEAELQSFLTYLAMQEHVSASTQNQALSAVLFLYREVF' A
#
# COMPACT_ATOMS: atom_id res chain seq x y z
N MET A 1 -3.45 5.22 -15.25
CA MET A 1 -2.33 5.36 -14.32
C MET A 1 -2.69 4.81 -12.96
N LEU A 2 -1.78 4.18 -12.26
CA LEU A 2 -2.08 3.52 -10.99
C LEU A 2 -2.71 4.46 -9.96
N LEU A 3 -2.18 5.67 -9.81
CA LEU A 3 -2.73 6.63 -8.86
C LEU A 3 -4.18 6.99 -9.19
N ASP A 4 -4.49 7.14 -10.47
CA ASP A 4 -5.85 7.47 -10.89
C ASP A 4 -6.81 6.32 -10.60
N GLU A 5 -6.37 5.09 -10.83
CA GLU A 5 -7.17 3.90 -10.53
C GLU A 5 -7.41 3.76 -9.02
N LEU A 6 -6.40 4.05 -8.22
CA LEU A 6 -6.52 4.02 -6.76
C LEU A 6 -7.51 5.08 -6.28
N LYS A 7 -7.38 6.31 -6.79
CA LYS A 7 -8.29 7.39 -6.43
C LYS A 7 -9.74 7.05 -6.77
N ALA A 8 -9.96 6.49 -7.96
CA ALA A 8 -11.30 6.10 -8.38
C ALA A 8 -11.89 5.05 -7.43
N ALA A 9 -11.11 4.02 -7.08
CA ALA A 9 -11.57 2.97 -6.18
C ALA A 9 -11.92 3.51 -4.80
N ILE A 10 -11.14 4.45 -4.28
CA ILE A 10 -11.36 5.04 -2.98
C ILE A 10 -12.63 5.92 -2.99
N ARG A 11 -12.82 6.70 -4.07
CA ARG A 11 -13.97 7.59 -4.19
C ARG A 11 -15.28 6.84 -4.36
N ILE A 12 -15.27 5.75 -5.10
CA ILE A 12 -16.45 4.89 -5.26
C ILE A 12 -16.91 4.37 -3.90
N ARG A 13 -15.98 4.12 -2.97
CA ARG A 13 -16.30 3.62 -1.63
C ARG A 13 -16.55 4.73 -0.62
N HIS A 14 -16.55 5.99 -1.08
CA HIS A 14 -16.78 7.16 -0.23
C HIS A 14 -15.78 7.31 0.92
N TYR A 15 -14.56 6.83 0.71
CA TYR A 15 -13.49 7.04 1.66
C TYR A 15 -13.02 8.51 1.59
N SER A 16 -12.48 9.00 2.70
CA SER A 16 -12.04 10.39 2.79
C SER A 16 -10.76 10.64 1.97
N ARG A 17 -10.52 11.91 1.68
CA ARG A 17 -9.25 12.33 1.07
C ARG A 17 -8.06 11.93 1.94
N ARG A 18 -8.22 12.01 3.27
CA ARG A 18 -7.16 11.62 4.20
C ARG A 18 -6.81 10.14 4.04
N THR A 19 -7.81 9.29 3.88
CA THR A 19 -7.58 7.87 3.61
C THR A 19 -6.89 7.67 2.27
N GLU A 20 -7.30 8.41 1.24
CA GLU A 20 -6.68 8.35 -0.07
C GLU A 20 -5.18 8.69 0.01
N GLU A 21 -4.84 9.76 0.69
CA GLU A 21 -3.44 10.18 0.83
C GLU A 21 -2.62 9.16 1.63
N ALA A 22 -3.20 8.63 2.71
CA ALA A 22 -2.53 7.63 3.53
C ALA A 22 -2.27 6.35 2.72
N TYR A 23 -3.26 5.87 1.98
CA TYR A 23 -3.13 4.67 1.18
C TYR A 23 -2.09 4.86 0.07
N TRP A 24 -2.14 5.99 -0.62
CA TRP A 24 -1.16 6.27 -1.66
C TRP A 24 0.26 6.34 -1.08
N GLY A 25 0.42 6.97 0.08
CA GLY A 25 1.71 7.04 0.74
C GLY A 25 2.31 5.66 1.01
N TRP A 26 1.52 4.73 1.53
CA TRP A 26 1.99 3.38 1.80
C TRP A 26 2.25 2.58 0.53
N ILE A 27 1.39 2.70 -0.46
CA ILE A 27 1.54 1.99 -1.73
C ILE A 27 2.80 2.48 -2.44
N ARG A 28 3.04 3.78 -2.44
CA ARG A 28 4.25 4.36 -3.03
C ARG A 28 5.51 3.83 -2.35
N ARG A 29 5.51 3.78 -1.02
CA ARG A 29 6.65 3.24 -0.28
C ARG A 29 6.89 1.77 -0.60
N TYR A 30 5.82 1.00 -0.71
CA TYR A 30 5.90 -0.39 -1.08
C TYR A 30 6.54 -0.58 -2.46
N ILE A 31 6.13 0.22 -3.42
CA ILE A 31 6.67 0.18 -4.78
C ILE A 31 8.15 0.54 -4.78
N VAL A 32 8.52 1.61 -4.09
CA VAL A 32 9.92 2.07 -4.02
C VAL A 32 10.79 1.04 -3.31
N PHE A 33 10.31 0.46 -2.22
CA PHE A 33 11.03 -0.57 -1.49
C PHE A 33 11.39 -1.76 -2.39
N ASN A 34 10.51 -2.11 -3.32
CA ASN A 34 10.70 -3.25 -4.22
C ASN A 34 11.35 -2.85 -5.56
N GLY A 35 12.10 -1.75 -5.58
CA GLY A 35 12.87 -1.34 -6.76
C GLY A 35 12.03 -0.71 -7.86
N LYS A 36 10.93 -0.07 -7.48
CA LYS A 36 10.01 0.60 -8.42
C LYS A 36 9.36 -0.35 -9.42
N ARG A 37 9.14 -1.59 -9.00
CA ARG A 37 8.41 -2.57 -9.82
C ARG A 37 6.92 -2.23 -9.77
N HIS A 38 6.23 -2.52 -10.88
CA HIS A 38 4.78 -2.34 -10.90
C HIS A 38 4.11 -3.37 -9.97
N PRO A 39 3.14 -2.97 -9.13
CA PRO A 39 2.51 -3.90 -8.18
C PRO A 39 1.89 -5.14 -8.82
N ARG A 40 1.46 -5.07 -10.08
CA ARG A 40 0.92 -6.25 -10.78
C ARG A 40 1.97 -7.35 -10.95
N GLU A 41 3.25 -7.00 -10.90
CA GLU A 41 4.35 -7.94 -11.03
C GLU A 41 4.84 -8.45 -9.67
N MET A 42 4.21 -8.01 -8.59
CA MET A 42 4.58 -8.37 -7.23
C MET A 42 3.43 -9.10 -6.55
N GLY A 43 3.73 -9.74 -5.44
CA GLY A 43 2.73 -10.50 -4.73
C GLY A 43 3.03 -10.60 -3.24
N GLU A 44 2.61 -11.71 -2.64
CA GLU A 44 2.69 -11.91 -1.20
C GLU A 44 4.12 -11.85 -0.66
N ALA A 45 5.09 -12.40 -1.39
CA ALA A 45 6.48 -12.40 -0.94
C ALA A 45 7.01 -10.98 -0.80
N GLU A 46 6.72 -10.11 -1.76
CA GLU A 46 7.14 -8.72 -1.74
C GLU A 46 6.46 -7.95 -0.61
N LEU A 47 5.17 -8.20 -0.39
CA LEU A 47 4.46 -7.58 0.71
C LEU A 47 5.03 -8.00 2.05
N GLN A 48 5.32 -9.29 2.21
CA GLN A 48 5.87 -9.79 3.46
C GLN A 48 7.26 -9.21 3.73
N SER A 49 8.09 -9.09 2.70
CA SER A 49 9.40 -8.45 2.84
C SER A 49 9.28 -6.99 3.27
N PHE A 50 8.33 -6.27 2.71
CA PHE A 50 8.08 -4.88 3.08
C PHE A 50 7.64 -4.74 4.54
N LEU A 51 6.70 -5.57 4.97
CA LEU A 51 6.22 -5.55 6.35
C LEU A 51 7.34 -5.90 7.34
N THR A 52 8.16 -6.89 6.99
CA THR A 52 9.31 -7.26 7.80
C THR A 52 10.30 -6.10 7.91
N TYR A 53 10.58 -5.42 6.81
CA TYR A 53 11.44 -4.24 6.80
C TYR A 53 10.91 -3.15 7.74
N LEU A 54 9.60 -2.87 7.67
CA LEU A 54 9.01 -1.87 8.55
C LEU A 54 9.15 -2.23 10.02
N ALA A 55 8.95 -3.50 10.36
CA ALA A 55 9.05 -3.96 11.74
C ALA A 55 10.48 -3.95 12.24
N MET A 56 11.42 -4.45 11.44
CA MET A 56 12.79 -4.73 11.91
C MET A 56 13.72 -3.54 11.74
N GLN A 57 13.55 -2.74 10.68
CA GLN A 57 14.45 -1.64 10.37
C GLN A 57 13.91 -0.29 10.80
N GLU A 58 12.61 -0.08 10.65
CA GLU A 58 11.99 1.20 11.02
C GLU A 58 11.30 1.16 12.36
N HIS A 59 11.18 -0.01 12.96
CA HIS A 59 10.57 -0.17 14.28
C HIS A 59 9.18 0.46 14.41
N VAL A 60 8.38 0.35 13.36
CA VAL A 60 7.04 0.92 13.39
C VAL A 60 6.14 0.13 14.34
N SER A 61 5.13 0.80 14.88
CA SER A 61 4.17 0.16 15.77
C SER A 61 3.30 -0.85 15.01
N ALA A 62 2.64 -1.75 15.75
CA ALA A 62 1.71 -2.70 15.18
C ALA A 62 0.57 -1.98 14.44
N SER A 63 0.10 -0.86 15.00
CA SER A 63 -0.95 -0.06 14.36
C SER A 63 -0.49 0.49 13.01
N THR A 64 0.72 1.03 12.94
CA THR A 64 1.27 1.54 11.69
C THR A 64 1.46 0.41 10.68
N GLN A 65 1.94 -0.74 11.14
CA GLN A 65 2.11 -1.89 10.26
C GLN A 65 0.79 -2.36 9.68
N ASN A 66 -0.28 -2.35 10.48
CA ASN A 66 -1.62 -2.68 10.01
C ASN A 66 -2.13 -1.68 8.98
N GLN A 67 -1.80 -0.40 9.13
CA GLN A 67 -2.17 0.60 8.14
C GLN A 67 -1.48 0.33 6.80
N ALA A 68 -0.19 0.01 6.82
CA ALA A 68 0.55 -0.33 5.61
C ALA A 68 -0.05 -1.56 4.94
N LEU A 69 -0.33 -2.59 5.71
CA LEU A 69 -0.95 -3.81 5.21
C LEU A 69 -2.31 -3.53 4.58
N SER A 70 -3.15 -2.76 5.25
CA SER A 70 -4.48 -2.41 4.75
C SER A 70 -4.41 -1.69 3.42
N ALA A 71 -3.46 -0.76 3.27
CA ALA A 71 -3.30 0.00 2.04
C ALA A 71 -2.90 -0.90 0.87
N VAL A 72 -1.92 -1.78 1.08
CA VAL A 72 -1.46 -2.67 0.01
C VAL A 72 -2.52 -3.72 -0.32
N LEU A 73 -3.22 -4.25 0.68
CA LEU A 73 -4.31 -5.19 0.43
C LEU A 73 -5.45 -4.52 -0.33
N PHE A 74 -5.76 -3.27 -0.01
CA PHE A 74 -6.77 -2.51 -0.76
C PHE A 74 -6.39 -2.43 -2.24
N LEU A 75 -5.12 -2.15 -2.51
CA LEU A 75 -4.64 -2.09 -3.89
C LEU A 75 -4.91 -3.40 -4.63
N TYR A 76 -4.55 -4.54 -4.03
CA TYR A 76 -4.68 -5.83 -4.69
C TYR A 76 -6.12 -6.33 -4.79
N ARG A 77 -6.97 -5.97 -3.82
CA ARG A 77 -8.36 -6.45 -3.79
C ARG A 77 -9.31 -5.56 -4.59
N GLU A 78 -9.08 -4.26 -4.56
CA GLU A 78 -10.08 -3.30 -5.05
C GLU A 78 -9.67 -2.57 -6.32
N VAL A 79 -8.38 -2.51 -6.60
CA VAL A 79 -7.88 -1.82 -7.80
C VAL A 79 -7.53 -2.82 -8.90
N PHE A 80 -6.97 -3.95 -8.53
CA PHE A 80 -6.54 -4.99 -9.49
C PHE A 80 -7.53 -6.15 -9.63
#